data_aa92184939403d0bd027152e685eec06
#
_entry.id   aa92184939403d0bd027152e685eec06
#
_cell.length_a   1.000
_cell.length_b   1.000
_cell.length_c   1.000
_cell.angle_alpha   90.00
_cell.angle_beta   90.00
_cell.angle_gamma   90.00
#
_symmetry.space_group_name_H-M   'P 1'
#
loop_
_entity.id
_entity.type
_entity.pdbx_description
1 polymer ?
#
loop_
_entity_poly.entity_id
_entity_poly.type
_entity_poly.pdbx_seq_one_letter_code
_entity_poly.pdbx_strand_id
1 'polypeptide(L)'
;MPVAYLNVTISAAANSEAYWAASAYLLAQYPSLINSGIFGYVITGGSYPINSSTFAALYIGYFLAPNKPLSELVGALTPLLEYVNTTWPGQLTIIFDTYSYPDFYSWWSSAFGTSDFGVGGDGLVANRFLDADALSAPQETLMQTLKEITPPGSYVDINLIAGPRLWHAVPSGGSDSIHPGWRKAYVEFGKFPLLLSICSPMLRGTSLVFRLLHITFPTIPQRRL
;
A
#
# COMPACT_ATOMS: atom_id res chain seq x y z
N MET A 1 -17.35 -12.70 -9.34
CA MET A 1 -16.72 -12.92 -8.02
C MET A 1 -16.79 -11.60 -7.27
N PRO A 2 -17.58 -11.51 -6.19
CA PRO A 2 -17.69 -10.29 -5.42
C PRO A 2 -16.35 -9.90 -4.77
N VAL A 3 -16.16 -8.59 -4.56
CA VAL A 3 -14.94 -8.04 -3.99
C VAL A 3 -15.32 -7.09 -2.86
N ALA A 4 -14.88 -7.39 -1.64
CA ALA A 4 -14.84 -6.43 -0.56
C ALA A 4 -13.58 -5.57 -0.69
N TYR A 5 -13.73 -4.28 -0.49
CA TYR A 5 -12.68 -3.31 -0.67
C TYR A 5 -12.64 -2.31 0.49
N LEU A 6 -11.45 -2.00 0.96
CA LEU A 6 -11.18 -0.96 1.94
C LEU A 6 -9.98 -0.14 1.47
N ASN A 7 -10.15 1.16 1.40
CA ASN A 7 -9.00 2.04 1.30
C ASN A 7 -8.74 2.72 2.65
N VAL A 8 -7.49 2.99 2.94
CA VAL A 8 -7.09 3.72 4.14
C VAL A 8 -6.00 4.72 3.80
N THR A 9 -6.12 5.91 4.36
CA THR A 9 -5.07 6.92 4.34
C THR A 9 -4.66 7.23 5.77
N ILE A 10 -3.37 7.11 6.06
CA ILE A 10 -2.77 7.55 7.31
C ILE A 10 -1.80 8.68 6.98
N SER A 11 -1.97 9.81 7.63
CA SER A 11 -1.12 10.99 7.41
C SER A 11 -0.60 11.57 8.71
N ALA A 12 0.56 12.19 8.63
CA ALA A 12 1.21 12.88 9.75
C ALA A 12 2.09 14.03 9.24
N ALA A 13 2.69 14.77 10.17
CA ALA A 13 3.78 15.68 9.82
C ALA A 13 4.91 14.92 9.09
N ALA A 14 5.58 15.59 8.17
CA ALA A 14 6.69 14.99 7.44
C ALA A 14 7.75 14.43 8.39
N ASN A 15 8.22 13.22 8.10
CA ASN A 15 9.21 12.49 8.90
C ASN A 15 8.82 12.22 10.37
N SER A 16 7.53 12.19 10.67
CA SER A 16 7.03 11.85 12.01
C SER A 16 7.50 10.46 12.46
N GLU A 17 8.06 10.36 13.65
CA GLU A 17 8.46 9.07 14.27
C GLU A 17 7.24 8.17 14.46
N ALA A 18 6.12 8.71 14.93
CA ALA A 18 4.87 7.97 15.09
C ALA A 18 4.39 7.36 13.76
N TYR A 19 4.55 8.10 12.67
CA TYR A 19 4.21 7.60 11.34
C TYR A 19 5.08 6.39 10.94
N TRP A 20 6.38 6.48 11.12
CA TRP A 20 7.29 5.39 10.78
C TRP A 20 7.06 4.16 11.64
N ALA A 21 6.83 4.35 12.94
CA ALA A 21 6.51 3.27 13.86
C ALA A 21 5.17 2.58 13.49
N ALA A 22 4.15 3.37 13.15
CA ALA A 22 2.87 2.84 12.67
C ALA A 22 3.00 2.08 11.34
N SER A 23 3.77 2.61 10.40
CA SER A 23 4.04 1.96 9.11
C SER A 23 4.78 0.63 9.30
N ALA A 24 5.76 0.57 10.18
CA ALA A 24 6.48 -0.65 10.54
C ALA A 24 5.57 -1.69 11.23
N TYR A 25 4.70 -1.24 12.13
CA TYR A 25 3.70 -2.10 12.76
C TYR A 25 2.76 -2.72 11.72
N LEU A 26 2.22 -1.92 10.82
CA LEU A 26 1.32 -2.41 9.77
C LEU A 26 2.02 -3.37 8.82
N LEU A 27 3.27 -3.08 8.44
CA LEU A 27 4.08 -3.95 7.59
C LEU A 27 4.23 -5.35 8.20
N ALA A 28 4.45 -5.43 9.51
CA ALA A 28 4.56 -6.71 10.22
C ALA A 28 3.25 -7.52 10.25
N GLN A 29 2.08 -6.88 10.02
CA GLN A 29 0.78 -7.56 9.99
C GLN A 29 0.43 -8.18 8.63
N TYR A 30 1.13 -7.84 7.56
CA TYR A 30 0.79 -8.29 6.21
C TYR A 30 0.77 -9.81 6.04
N PRO A 31 1.67 -10.61 6.64
CA PRO A 31 1.54 -12.05 6.58
C PRO A 31 0.19 -12.57 7.09
N SER A 32 -0.31 -12.02 8.19
CA SER A 32 -1.61 -12.40 8.76
C SER A 32 -2.77 -12.02 7.84
N LEU A 33 -2.74 -10.83 7.26
CA LEU A 33 -3.75 -10.36 6.30
C LEU A 33 -3.77 -11.26 5.06
N ILE A 34 -2.62 -11.55 4.48
CA ILE A 34 -2.50 -12.39 3.28
C ILE A 34 -2.95 -13.83 3.56
N ASN A 35 -2.58 -14.39 4.70
CA ASN A 35 -3.02 -15.73 5.12
C ASN A 35 -4.55 -15.79 5.29
N SER A 36 -5.17 -14.71 5.68
CA SER A 36 -6.63 -14.60 5.74
C SER A 36 -7.28 -14.29 4.38
N GLY A 37 -6.51 -14.24 3.29
CA GLY A 37 -7.00 -14.02 1.93
C GLY A 37 -7.32 -12.56 1.61
N ILE A 38 -6.70 -11.63 2.32
CA ILE A 38 -6.71 -10.20 2.03
C ILE A 38 -5.47 -9.87 1.22
N PHE A 39 -5.66 -9.24 0.09
CA PHE A 39 -4.63 -8.78 -0.80
C PHE A 39 -4.62 -7.26 -0.84
N GLY A 40 -3.60 -6.67 -1.43
CA GLY A 40 -3.60 -5.23 -1.48
C GLY A 40 -2.35 -4.62 -2.06
N TYR A 41 -2.36 -3.32 -1.96
CA TYR A 41 -1.35 -2.45 -2.49
C TYR A 41 -1.22 -1.25 -1.57
N VAL A 42 -0.01 -0.89 -1.20
CA VAL A 42 0.26 0.21 -0.29
C VAL A 42 1.35 1.10 -0.85
N ILE A 43 1.11 2.39 -0.84
CA ILE A 43 2.12 3.42 -1.07
C ILE A 43 2.45 4.05 0.28
N THR A 44 3.72 4.16 0.62
CA THR A 44 4.13 4.78 1.87
C THR A 44 5.41 5.60 1.72
N GLY A 45 5.44 6.77 2.35
CA GLY A 45 6.59 7.66 2.34
C GLY A 45 6.53 8.71 3.45
N GLY A 46 7.66 9.00 4.07
CA GLY A 46 7.72 9.91 5.22
C GLY A 46 7.75 11.40 4.87
N SER A 47 7.98 11.73 3.61
CA SER A 47 8.04 13.12 3.17
C SER A 47 7.50 13.23 1.73
N TYR A 48 6.20 13.17 1.62
CA TYR A 48 5.47 13.21 0.35
C TYR A 48 5.09 14.65 0.01
N PRO A 49 5.32 15.14 -1.20
CA PRO A 49 4.92 16.48 -1.59
C PRO A 49 3.39 16.56 -1.76
N ILE A 50 2.74 17.34 -0.91
CA ILE A 50 1.30 17.63 -1.00
C ILE A 50 1.06 18.78 -1.99
N ASN A 51 1.95 19.74 -2.00
CA ASN A 51 2.00 20.85 -2.96
C ASN A 51 3.45 21.35 -3.10
N SER A 52 3.66 22.46 -3.79
CA SER A 52 5.00 23.01 -4.06
C SER A 52 5.85 23.33 -2.81
N SER A 53 5.23 23.48 -1.65
CA SER A 53 5.90 23.90 -0.41
C SER A 53 5.56 23.04 0.83
N THR A 54 4.56 22.16 0.72
CA THR A 54 4.06 21.37 1.84
C THR A 54 4.37 19.89 1.63
N PHE A 55 4.96 19.26 2.63
CA PHE A 55 5.24 17.83 2.68
C PHE A 55 4.53 17.20 3.87
N ALA A 56 4.09 15.96 3.70
CA ALA A 56 3.52 15.16 4.77
C ALA A 56 4.02 13.72 4.69
N ALA A 57 4.02 13.02 5.80
CA ALA A 57 4.12 11.58 5.80
C ALA A 57 2.78 11.00 5.36
N LEU A 58 2.81 10.04 4.43
CA LEU A 58 1.60 9.52 3.81
C LEU A 58 1.70 8.00 3.58
N TYR A 59 0.73 7.28 4.11
CA TYR A 59 0.47 5.87 3.85
C TYR A 59 -0.90 5.77 3.19
N ILE A 60 -0.97 5.17 2.02
CA ILE A 60 -2.21 4.93 1.28
C ILE A 60 -2.29 3.43 1.04
N GLY A 61 -3.28 2.78 1.63
CA GLY A 61 -3.50 1.34 1.51
C GLY A 61 -4.81 1.02 0.79
N TYR A 62 -4.74 0.09 -0.14
CA TYR A 62 -5.86 -0.46 -0.89
C TYR A 62 -5.94 -1.95 -0.59
N PHE A 63 -6.95 -2.37 0.16
CA PHE A 63 -7.11 -3.76 0.58
C PHE A 63 -8.35 -4.39 -0.06
N LEU A 64 -8.17 -5.59 -0.56
CA LEU A 64 -9.19 -6.37 -1.26
C LEU A 64 -9.35 -7.74 -0.60
N ALA A 65 -10.59 -8.17 -0.48
CA ALA A 65 -10.92 -9.53 -0.06
C ALA A 65 -11.89 -10.16 -1.08
N PRO A 66 -11.35 -10.81 -2.13
CA PRO A 66 -12.18 -11.48 -3.14
C PRO A 66 -12.95 -12.66 -2.52
N ASN A 67 -14.23 -12.80 -2.89
CA ASN A 67 -15.14 -13.83 -2.38
C ASN A 67 -15.39 -13.79 -0.87
N LYS A 68 -15.16 -12.66 -0.23
CA LYS A 68 -15.41 -12.47 1.19
C LYS A 68 -16.42 -11.35 1.42
N PRO A 69 -17.24 -11.44 2.48
CA PRO A 69 -18.08 -10.34 2.87
C PRO A 69 -17.25 -9.17 3.38
N LEU A 70 -17.78 -7.95 3.22
CA LEU A 70 -17.10 -6.73 3.69
C LEU A 70 -16.79 -6.77 5.20
N SER A 71 -17.64 -7.41 5.98
CA SER A 71 -17.45 -7.56 7.43
C SER A 71 -16.16 -8.30 7.81
N GLU A 72 -15.72 -9.27 7.01
CA GLU A 72 -14.46 -9.97 7.25
C GLU A 72 -13.26 -9.05 6.99
N LEU A 73 -13.30 -8.27 5.91
CA LEU A 73 -12.24 -7.31 5.59
C LEU A 73 -12.15 -6.22 6.66
N VAL A 74 -13.28 -5.64 7.03
CA VAL A 74 -13.35 -4.62 8.09
C VAL A 74 -12.92 -5.21 9.44
N GLY A 75 -13.39 -6.41 9.78
CA GLY A 75 -13.01 -7.09 11.02
C GLY A 75 -11.51 -7.40 11.13
N ALA A 76 -10.83 -7.61 10.01
CA ALA A 76 -9.39 -7.85 10.00
C ALA A 76 -8.55 -6.56 10.11
N LEU A 77 -9.02 -5.45 9.51
CA LEU A 77 -8.27 -4.20 9.46
C LEU A 77 -8.57 -3.26 10.63
N THR A 78 -9.82 -3.20 11.10
CA THR A 78 -10.21 -2.30 12.18
C THR A 78 -9.33 -2.42 13.43
N PRO A 79 -9.03 -3.63 13.97
CA PRO A 79 -8.18 -3.74 15.15
C PRO A 79 -6.77 -3.19 14.94
N LEU A 80 -6.24 -3.29 13.72
CA LEU A 80 -4.91 -2.76 13.38
C LEU A 80 -4.93 -1.23 13.34
N LEU A 81 -5.96 -0.64 12.76
CA LEU A 81 -6.12 0.81 12.70
C LEU A 81 -6.42 1.41 14.08
N GLU A 82 -7.23 0.73 14.90
CA GLU A 82 -7.49 1.11 16.29
C GLU A 82 -6.21 1.07 17.12
N TYR A 83 -5.40 0.02 16.98
CA TYR A 83 -4.09 -0.05 17.64
C TYR A 83 -3.21 1.16 17.25
N VAL A 84 -3.12 1.46 15.97
CA VAL A 84 -2.36 2.63 15.47
C VAL A 84 -2.89 3.92 16.09
N ASN A 85 -4.20 4.13 16.09
CA ASN A 85 -4.82 5.34 16.62
C ASN A 85 -4.63 5.50 18.13
N THR A 86 -4.70 4.40 18.89
CA THR A 86 -4.58 4.41 20.36
C THR A 86 -3.14 4.46 20.84
N THR A 87 -2.20 3.93 20.05
CA THR A 87 -0.77 3.95 20.41
C THR A 87 -0.13 5.32 20.18
N TRP A 88 -0.56 6.04 19.14
CA TRP A 88 -0.03 7.37 18.82
C TRP A 88 -1.15 8.44 18.76
N PRO A 89 -1.83 8.71 19.90
CA PRO A 89 -2.99 9.56 19.93
C PRO A 89 -2.67 10.99 19.50
N GLY A 90 -3.44 11.53 18.56
CA GLY A 90 -3.29 12.90 18.06
C GLY A 90 -2.07 13.15 17.16
N GLN A 91 -1.22 12.14 16.93
CA GLN A 91 -0.04 12.27 16.08
C GLN A 91 -0.27 11.83 14.64
N LEU A 92 -1.33 11.07 14.42
CA LEU A 92 -1.72 10.52 13.12
C LEU A 92 -3.16 10.90 12.79
N THR A 93 -3.46 11.12 11.53
CA THR A 93 -4.83 11.21 11.03
C THR A 93 -5.11 9.97 10.20
N ILE A 94 -6.15 9.21 10.57
CA ILE A 94 -6.56 7.98 9.89
C ILE A 94 -7.94 8.20 9.28
N ILE A 95 -8.05 7.98 7.97
CA ILE A 95 -9.31 8.04 7.23
C ILE A 95 -9.42 6.75 6.44
N PHE A 96 -10.58 6.10 6.46
CA PHE A 96 -10.80 4.93 5.63
C PHE A 96 -12.23 4.86 5.11
N ASP A 97 -12.38 4.26 3.94
CA ASP A 97 -13.65 4.00 3.28
C ASP A 97 -13.77 2.54 2.90
N THR A 98 -15.00 2.02 2.89
CA THR A 98 -15.28 0.61 2.63
C THR A 98 -16.36 0.46 1.58
N TYR A 99 -16.19 -0.53 0.69
CA TYR A 99 -17.09 -0.78 -0.42
C TYR A 99 -17.26 -2.27 -0.70
N SER A 100 -18.40 -2.63 -1.28
CA SER A 100 -18.64 -3.96 -1.82
C SER A 100 -18.96 -3.86 -3.31
N TYR A 101 -18.25 -4.63 -4.12
CA TYR A 101 -18.46 -4.68 -5.57
C TYR A 101 -18.95 -6.06 -5.98
N PRO A 102 -19.87 -6.15 -6.97
CA PRO A 102 -20.39 -7.43 -7.45
C PRO A 102 -19.33 -8.29 -8.13
N ASP A 103 -18.30 -7.66 -8.69
CA ASP A 103 -17.20 -8.32 -9.39
C ASP A 103 -15.94 -7.45 -9.43
N PHE A 104 -14.83 -8.08 -9.87
CA PHE A 104 -13.54 -7.42 -9.97
C PHE A 104 -13.51 -6.27 -10.98
N TYR A 105 -14.23 -6.41 -12.11
CA TYR A 105 -14.26 -5.37 -13.12
C TYR A 105 -14.96 -4.10 -12.61
N SER A 106 -16.05 -4.26 -11.87
CA SER A 106 -16.77 -3.14 -11.25
C SER A 106 -15.87 -2.38 -10.26
N TRP A 107 -15.09 -3.13 -9.45
CA TRP A 107 -14.09 -2.53 -8.59
C TRP A 107 -13.00 -1.81 -9.38
N TRP A 108 -12.41 -2.49 -10.37
CA TRP A 108 -11.34 -1.92 -11.19
C TRP A 108 -11.78 -0.63 -11.90
N SER A 109 -12.93 -0.66 -12.53
CA SER A 109 -13.48 0.50 -13.25
C SER A 109 -13.78 1.68 -12.32
N SER A 110 -14.20 1.39 -11.08
CA SER A 110 -14.43 2.42 -10.06
C SER A 110 -13.11 2.99 -9.51
N ALA A 111 -12.12 2.13 -9.23
CA ALA A 111 -10.88 2.53 -8.60
C ALA A 111 -9.89 3.21 -9.58
N PHE A 112 -9.82 2.74 -10.81
CA PHE A 112 -8.82 3.18 -11.79
C PHE A 112 -9.41 3.83 -13.03
N GLY A 113 -10.74 3.70 -13.25
CA GLY A 113 -11.41 4.23 -14.42
C GLY A 113 -11.00 3.50 -15.70
N THR A 114 -11.25 4.17 -16.83
CA THR A 114 -10.83 3.70 -18.16
C THR A 114 -9.56 4.41 -18.65
N SER A 115 -8.83 5.03 -17.75
CA SER A 115 -7.62 5.80 -18.10
C SER A 115 -6.51 4.87 -18.54
N ASP A 116 -5.92 5.15 -19.69
CA ASP A 116 -4.65 4.54 -20.05
C ASP A 116 -3.58 5.01 -19.08
N PHE A 117 -3.02 4.08 -18.31
CA PHE A 117 -1.81 4.35 -17.55
C PHE A 117 -0.66 4.46 -18.56
N GLY A 118 -0.07 5.65 -18.67
CA GLY A 118 1.12 5.83 -19.48
C GLY A 118 2.21 4.88 -19.00
N VAL A 119 2.70 4.02 -19.88
CA VAL A 119 3.86 3.15 -19.65
C VAL A 119 5.09 3.76 -20.29
N GLY A 120 6.27 3.47 -19.76
CA GLY A 120 7.53 3.91 -20.35
C GLY A 120 8.07 5.25 -19.83
N GLY A 121 7.86 5.52 -18.53
CA GLY A 121 8.55 6.62 -17.85
C GLY A 121 10.00 6.25 -17.50
N ASP A 122 10.89 7.23 -17.47
CA ASP A 122 12.26 7.06 -16.99
C ASP A 122 12.27 6.88 -15.47
N GLY A 123 12.74 5.75 -14.99
CA GLY A 123 12.84 5.49 -13.55
C GLY A 123 13.62 4.22 -13.25
N LEU A 124 14.40 4.26 -12.17
CA LEU A 124 15.00 3.07 -11.59
C LEU A 124 14.04 2.52 -10.54
N VAL A 125 13.56 1.29 -10.76
CA VAL A 125 12.77 0.56 -9.79
C VAL A 125 13.61 -0.57 -9.21
N ALA A 126 13.72 -0.62 -7.89
CA ALA A 126 14.40 -1.71 -7.19
C ALA A 126 13.37 -2.46 -6.35
N ASN A 127 13.16 -3.73 -6.65
CA ASN A 127 12.20 -4.57 -5.96
C ASN A 127 12.88 -5.64 -5.09
N ARG A 128 12.24 -5.96 -3.97
CA ARG A 128 12.62 -7.08 -3.10
C ARG A 128 11.37 -7.88 -2.73
N PHE A 129 11.53 -9.19 -2.70
CA PHE A 129 10.54 -10.10 -2.12
C PHE A 129 10.82 -10.27 -0.64
N LEU A 130 9.82 -10.00 0.20
CA LEU A 130 9.92 -10.17 1.64
C LEU A 130 9.07 -11.37 2.06
N ASP A 131 9.70 -12.27 2.78
CA ASP A 131 9.07 -13.46 3.39
C ASP A 131 8.64 -13.19 4.84
N ALA A 132 8.14 -14.22 5.52
CA ALA A 132 7.71 -14.11 6.90
C ALA A 132 8.84 -13.69 7.83
N ASP A 133 10.05 -14.20 7.63
CA ASP A 133 11.19 -13.91 8.51
C ASP A 133 11.57 -12.43 8.41
N ALA A 134 11.63 -11.89 7.19
CA ALA A 134 11.90 -10.46 6.97
C ALA A 134 10.82 -9.56 7.61
N LEU A 135 9.54 -9.95 7.52
CA LEU A 135 8.41 -9.18 8.03
C LEU A 135 8.20 -9.36 9.56
N SER A 136 8.81 -10.37 10.18
CA SER A 136 8.80 -10.60 11.62
C SER A 136 10.00 -9.97 12.35
N ALA A 137 10.86 -9.23 11.65
CA ALA A 137 11.95 -8.51 12.27
C ALA A 137 11.44 -7.55 13.36
N PRO A 138 12.26 -7.22 14.38
CA PRO A 138 11.87 -6.27 15.40
C PRO A 138 11.33 -4.97 14.81
N GLN A 139 10.26 -4.43 15.38
CA GLN A 139 9.58 -3.23 14.84
C GLN A 139 10.54 -2.05 14.62
N GLU A 140 11.51 -1.88 15.52
CA GLU A 140 12.55 -0.85 15.36
C GLU A 140 13.39 -1.07 14.10
N THR A 141 13.76 -2.31 13.80
CA THR A 141 14.51 -2.66 12.60
C THR A 141 13.70 -2.36 11.34
N LEU A 142 12.42 -2.74 11.31
CA LEU A 142 11.51 -2.43 10.20
C LEU A 142 11.37 -0.91 10.03
N MET A 143 11.20 -0.18 11.12
CA MET A 143 11.08 1.28 11.11
C MET A 143 12.34 1.95 10.54
N GLN A 144 13.52 1.59 11.01
CA GLN A 144 14.77 2.16 10.52
C GLN A 144 15.01 1.81 9.06
N THR A 145 14.73 0.57 8.66
CA THR A 145 14.81 0.16 7.25
C THR A 145 13.90 1.00 6.37
N LEU A 146 12.63 1.20 6.77
CA LEU A 146 11.70 2.06 6.02
C LEU A 146 12.23 3.48 5.86
N LYS A 147 12.78 4.07 6.92
CA LYS A 147 13.39 5.42 6.88
C LYS A 147 14.56 5.48 5.91
N GLU A 148 15.47 4.52 5.96
CA GLU A 148 16.68 4.49 5.14
C GLU A 148 16.37 4.35 3.66
N ILE A 149 15.40 3.51 3.30
CA ILE A 149 15.06 3.28 1.90
C ILE A 149 14.10 4.31 1.31
N THR A 150 13.52 5.18 2.16
CA THR A 150 12.57 6.23 1.74
C THR A 150 13.11 7.62 2.09
N PRO A 151 14.21 8.08 1.48
CA PRO A 151 14.68 9.44 1.69
C PRO A 151 13.60 10.46 1.28
N PRO A 152 13.69 11.70 1.76
CA PRO A 152 12.73 12.75 1.43
C PRO A 152 12.45 12.85 -0.07
N GLY A 153 11.17 12.94 -0.44
CA GLY A 153 10.73 12.97 -1.84
C GLY A 153 10.71 11.61 -2.54
N SER A 154 10.88 10.50 -1.81
CA SER A 154 10.68 9.14 -2.33
C SER A 154 9.54 8.42 -1.61
N TYR A 155 9.08 7.34 -2.21
CA TYR A 155 8.09 6.44 -1.63
C TYR A 155 8.42 4.99 -1.96
N VAL A 156 7.77 4.09 -1.28
CA VAL A 156 7.81 2.66 -1.58
C VAL A 156 6.39 2.16 -1.89
N ASP A 157 6.33 1.24 -2.82
CA ASP A 157 5.17 0.43 -3.12
C ASP A 157 5.32 -0.92 -2.45
N ILE A 158 4.26 -1.37 -1.80
CA ILE A 158 4.22 -2.66 -1.14
C ILE A 158 3.02 -3.43 -1.71
N ASN A 159 3.32 -4.44 -2.50
CA ASN A 159 2.31 -5.26 -3.16
C ASN A 159 2.06 -6.54 -2.33
N LEU A 160 0.88 -6.63 -1.71
CA LEU A 160 0.41 -7.78 -0.95
C LEU A 160 -0.25 -8.79 -1.91
N ILE A 161 0.54 -9.40 -2.79
CA ILE A 161 0.05 -10.23 -3.91
C ILE A 161 0.62 -11.64 -3.93
N ALA A 162 1.48 -11.97 -3.00
CA ALA A 162 2.08 -13.30 -2.83
C ALA A 162 1.42 -14.08 -1.67
N GLY A 163 2.05 -15.14 -1.19
CA GLY A 163 1.59 -15.90 -0.04
C GLY A 163 1.23 -17.36 -0.35
N PRO A 164 0.61 -18.08 0.59
CA PRO A 164 0.44 -19.55 0.52
C PRO A 164 -0.25 -20.07 -0.73
N ARG A 165 -1.20 -19.34 -1.29
CA ARG A 165 -1.89 -19.72 -2.53
C ARG A 165 -0.92 -19.81 -3.71
N LEU A 166 0.05 -18.89 -3.78
CA LEU A 166 1.06 -18.92 -4.81
C LEU A 166 2.13 -19.99 -4.53
N TRP A 167 2.48 -20.21 -3.27
CA TRP A 167 3.47 -21.22 -2.90
C TRP A 167 3.01 -22.63 -3.21
N HIS A 168 1.71 -22.89 -3.06
CA HIS A 168 1.08 -24.20 -3.31
C HIS A 168 0.42 -24.31 -4.69
N ALA A 169 0.66 -23.36 -5.58
CA ALA A 169 0.14 -23.42 -6.94
C ALA A 169 0.68 -24.65 -7.69
N VAL A 170 -0.19 -25.30 -8.48
CA VAL A 170 0.16 -26.45 -9.31
C VAL A 170 0.37 -25.99 -10.75
N PRO A 171 1.42 -26.48 -11.42
CA PRO A 171 2.43 -27.40 -10.95
C PRO A 171 3.37 -26.79 -9.91
N SER A 172 3.58 -27.53 -8.83
CA SER A 172 4.47 -27.14 -7.75
C SER A 172 5.89 -27.00 -8.27
N GLY A 173 6.47 -25.82 -8.15
CA GLY A 173 7.86 -25.54 -8.52
C GLY A 173 8.21 -25.74 -9.99
N GLY A 174 7.25 -26.15 -10.82
CA GLY A 174 7.50 -26.61 -12.18
C GLY A 174 7.45 -25.55 -13.27
N SER A 175 7.26 -24.28 -12.93
CA SER A 175 7.30 -23.19 -13.91
C SER A 175 8.49 -22.28 -13.61
N ASP A 176 9.34 -22.10 -14.59
CA ASP A 176 10.41 -21.11 -14.63
C ASP A 176 9.90 -19.71 -15.10
N SER A 177 8.61 -19.59 -15.35
CA SER A 177 7.99 -18.35 -15.81
C SER A 177 7.87 -17.27 -14.75
N ILE A 178 8.10 -17.60 -13.47
CA ILE A 178 8.15 -16.62 -12.37
C ILE A 178 9.41 -16.82 -11.52
N HIS A 179 9.94 -15.70 -11.02
CA HIS A 179 11.13 -15.72 -10.16
C HIS A 179 10.89 -16.58 -8.91
N PRO A 180 11.83 -17.47 -8.50
CA PRO A 180 11.66 -18.36 -7.33
C PRO A 180 11.33 -17.65 -6.02
N GLY A 181 11.71 -16.39 -5.86
CA GLY A 181 11.36 -15.53 -4.71
C GLY A 181 9.86 -15.48 -4.43
N TRP A 182 9.01 -15.55 -5.45
CA TRP A 182 7.55 -15.59 -5.30
C TRP A 182 7.06 -16.80 -4.50
N ARG A 183 7.83 -17.88 -4.45
CA ARG A 183 7.48 -19.14 -3.76
C ARG A 183 7.65 -19.07 -2.24
N LYS A 184 8.16 -17.96 -1.71
CA LYS A 184 8.37 -17.72 -0.27
C LYS A 184 7.85 -16.37 0.18
N ALA A 185 7.66 -15.45 -0.76
CA ALA A 185 7.26 -14.10 -0.47
C ALA A 185 5.83 -14.00 0.05
N TYR A 186 5.61 -13.01 0.90
CA TYR A 186 4.30 -12.43 1.18
C TYR A 186 4.09 -11.16 0.38
N VAL A 187 5.09 -10.32 0.31
CA VAL A 187 5.00 -9.04 -0.40
C VAL A 187 6.14 -8.85 -1.40
N GLU A 188 5.84 -8.15 -2.46
CA GLU A 188 6.82 -7.49 -3.29
C GLU A 188 6.94 -6.04 -2.81
N PHE A 189 8.16 -5.63 -2.51
CA PHE A 189 8.48 -4.32 -1.97
C PHE A 189 9.29 -3.54 -3.00
N GLY A 190 8.69 -2.53 -3.58
CA GLY A 190 9.28 -1.72 -4.64
C GLY A 190 9.67 -0.33 -4.14
N LYS A 191 10.89 0.12 -4.46
CA LYS A 191 11.32 1.49 -4.25
C LYS A 191 11.21 2.28 -5.55
N PHE A 192 10.49 3.38 -5.49
CA PHE A 192 10.42 4.37 -6.56
C PHE A 192 11.09 5.66 -6.06
N PRO A 193 12.29 6.01 -6.53
CA PRO A 193 12.80 7.34 -6.30
C PRO A 193 11.86 8.33 -7.00
N LEU A 194 11.39 9.33 -6.29
CA LEU A 194 10.80 10.48 -6.96
C LEU A 194 11.95 11.18 -7.69
N LEU A 195 12.14 10.84 -8.94
CA LEU A 195 13.00 11.63 -9.80
C LEU A 195 12.32 13.00 -9.95
N LEU A 196 12.69 13.92 -9.08
CA LEU A 196 12.50 15.33 -9.36
C LEU A 196 13.13 15.53 -10.72
N SER A 197 12.25 15.67 -11.71
CA SER A 197 12.55 15.83 -13.11
C SER A 197 13.55 16.96 -13.31
N ILE A 198 14.84 16.62 -13.36
CA ILE A 198 15.86 17.56 -13.81
C ILE A 198 15.87 17.63 -15.35
N CYS A 199 15.17 16.73 -16.05
CA CYS A 199 15.30 16.59 -17.51
C CYS A 199 14.02 16.40 -18.32
N SER A 200 12.81 16.74 -17.87
CA SER A 200 11.69 16.69 -18.81
C SER A 200 10.61 17.73 -18.58
N PRO A 201 10.38 18.63 -19.54
CA PRO A 201 9.23 19.56 -19.56
C PRO A 201 7.87 18.81 -19.71
N MET A 202 7.89 17.52 -20.06
CA MET A 202 6.67 16.74 -20.34
C MET A 202 5.92 16.24 -19.10
N LEU A 203 6.54 16.23 -17.91
CA LEU A 203 5.88 15.77 -16.68
C LEU A 203 5.16 16.88 -15.89
N ARG A 204 5.02 18.07 -16.42
CA ARG A 204 4.31 19.19 -15.76
C ARG A 204 2.78 19.03 -15.69
N GLY A 205 2.22 17.92 -16.11
CA GLY A 205 0.76 17.80 -16.22
C GLY A 205 0.08 16.63 -15.51
N THR A 206 0.81 15.59 -15.10
CA THR A 206 0.15 14.39 -14.57
C THR A 206 0.97 13.71 -13.50
N SER A 207 1.01 14.28 -12.31
CA SER A 207 1.40 13.49 -11.13
C SER A 207 0.32 12.42 -10.92
N LEU A 208 0.70 11.16 -11.08
CA LEU A 208 -0.14 9.99 -10.82
C LEU A 208 -0.79 10.07 -9.42
N VAL A 209 -0.10 10.67 -8.49
CA VAL A 209 -0.53 10.88 -7.10
C VAL A 209 -1.64 11.92 -6.99
N PHE A 210 -1.59 13.01 -7.78
CA PHE A 210 -2.70 13.97 -7.80
C PHE A 210 -3.98 13.34 -8.37
N ARG A 211 -3.89 12.38 -9.28
CA ARG A 211 -5.06 11.63 -9.75
C ARG A 211 -5.58 10.63 -8.74
N LEU A 212 -4.72 9.99 -7.95
CA LEU A 212 -5.13 9.09 -6.86
C LEU A 212 -5.81 9.86 -5.71
N LEU A 213 -5.37 11.10 -5.43
CA LEU A 213 -6.03 11.99 -4.46
C LEU A 213 -7.32 12.63 -5.02
N HIS A 214 -7.53 12.60 -6.35
CA HIS A 214 -8.72 13.14 -7.03
C HIS A 214 -9.67 12.03 -7.53
N ILE A 215 -9.49 10.79 -7.12
CA ILE A 215 -10.56 9.79 -7.26
C ILE A 215 -11.66 10.22 -6.27
N THR A 216 -12.54 11.09 -6.73
CA THR A 216 -13.79 11.38 -6.05
C THR A 216 -14.65 10.13 -6.11
N PHE A 217 -14.51 9.26 -5.12
CA PHE A 217 -15.52 8.24 -4.88
C PHE A 217 -16.83 8.95 -4.54
N PRO A 218 -17.99 8.42 -4.99
CA PRO A 218 -19.26 8.98 -4.59
C PRO A 218 -19.29 9.05 -3.06
N THR A 219 -19.71 10.20 -2.54
CA THR A 219 -19.71 10.56 -1.13
C THR A 219 -20.49 9.55 -0.28
N ILE A 220 -19.78 8.58 0.27
CA ILE A 220 -20.23 7.73 1.35
C ILE A 220 -19.63 8.29 2.64
N PRO A 221 -20.32 8.25 3.78
CA PRO A 221 -19.83 8.87 5.01
C PRO A 221 -18.46 8.32 5.42
N GLN A 222 -17.47 9.19 5.43
CA GLN A 222 -16.13 8.90 5.91
C GLN A 222 -16.19 8.60 7.42
N ARG A 223 -15.60 7.49 7.85
CA ARG A 223 -15.38 7.21 9.26
C ARG A 223 -13.99 7.69 9.64
N ARG A 224 -13.94 8.51 10.69
CA ARG A 224 -12.70 8.87 11.39
C ARG A 224 -12.60 8.04 12.66
N LEU A 225 -11.45 7.50 12.93
CA LEU A 225 -11.09 6.90 14.20
C LEU A 225 -10.50 7.95 15.16
#